data_0004cded666f8b20dab61a748d3fd558
#
_entry.id   0004cded666f8b20dab61a748d3fd558
#
_cell.length_a   1.000
_cell.length_b   1.000
_cell.length_c   1.000
_cell.angle_alpha   90.00
_cell.angle_beta   90.00
_cell.angle_gamma   90.00
#
_symmetry.space_group_name_H-M   'P 1'
#
loop_
_entity.id
_entity.type
_entity.pdbx_description
1 polymer ?
#
loop_
_entity_poly.entity_id
_entity_poly.type
_entity_poly.pdbx_seq_one_letter_code
_entity_poly.pdbx_strand_id
1 'polypeptide(L)'
;MTPTDIARVQTYLRRLLGSDRIRIVPPARKGLSVEVAVEDEVIGTVHQDHDEGETSYSVHLTILEEDLPPPPRDPAKRATR
;
A
#
# COMPACT_ATOMS: atom_id res chain seq x y z
N MET A 1 -14.30 -0.72 -6.25
CA MET A 1 -14.02 -1.95 -5.49
C MET A 1 -15.16 -2.22 -4.53
N THR A 2 -15.60 -3.46 -4.50
CA THR A 2 -16.63 -3.86 -3.57
C THR A 2 -16.02 -4.12 -2.20
N PRO A 3 -16.84 -4.18 -1.14
CA PRO A 3 -16.29 -4.55 0.17
C PRO A 3 -15.57 -5.90 0.16
N THR A 4 -16.04 -6.84 -0.66
CA THR A 4 -15.37 -8.12 -0.80
C THR A 4 -14.00 -7.96 -1.43
N ASP A 5 -13.89 -7.13 -2.46
CA ASP A 5 -12.61 -6.85 -3.09
C ASP A 5 -11.63 -6.24 -2.10
N ILE A 6 -12.11 -5.29 -1.31
CA ILE A 6 -11.27 -4.62 -0.32
C ILE A 6 -10.74 -5.64 0.69
N ALA A 7 -11.61 -6.52 1.18
CA ALA A 7 -11.20 -7.52 2.15
C ALA A 7 -10.16 -8.49 1.55
N ARG A 8 -10.35 -8.85 0.29
CA ARG A 8 -9.41 -9.78 -0.37
C ARG A 8 -8.05 -9.15 -0.57
N VAL A 9 -8.03 -7.88 -0.99
CA VAL A 9 -6.76 -7.18 -1.18
C VAL A 9 -6.05 -7.03 0.16
N GLN A 10 -6.78 -6.70 1.22
CA GLN A 10 -6.18 -6.57 2.53
C GLN A 10 -5.56 -7.87 3.00
N THR A 11 -6.28 -8.96 2.88
CA THR A 11 -5.78 -10.27 3.28
C THR A 11 -4.52 -10.63 2.50
N TYR A 12 -4.54 -10.39 1.21
CA TYR A 12 -3.40 -10.71 0.36
C TYR A 12 -2.18 -9.88 0.72
N LEU A 13 -2.36 -8.57 0.90
CA LEU A 13 -1.25 -7.69 1.22
C LEU A 13 -0.64 -8.01 2.58
N ARG A 14 -1.48 -8.33 3.56
CA ARG A 14 -0.98 -8.72 4.86
C ARG A 14 -0.12 -9.96 4.77
N ARG A 15 -0.54 -10.91 3.98
CA ARG A 15 0.22 -12.14 3.80
C ARG A 15 1.50 -11.91 3.00
N LEU A 16 1.38 -11.15 1.92
CA LEU A 16 2.52 -10.89 1.06
C LEU A 16 3.61 -10.11 1.77
N LEU A 17 3.23 -9.10 2.54
CA LEU A 17 4.18 -8.21 3.20
C LEU A 17 4.46 -8.62 4.64
N GLY A 18 3.79 -9.66 5.11
CA GLY A 18 4.06 -10.20 6.45
C GLY A 18 3.67 -9.27 7.57
N SER A 19 2.57 -8.53 7.42
CA SER A 19 2.16 -7.58 8.44
C SER A 19 0.65 -7.54 8.59
N ASP A 20 0.17 -7.80 9.80
CA ASP A 20 -1.25 -7.71 10.10
C ASP A 20 -1.71 -6.28 10.35
N ARG A 21 -0.78 -5.33 10.31
CA ARG A 21 -1.08 -3.95 10.62
C ARG A 21 -1.55 -3.16 9.40
N ILE A 22 -1.46 -3.76 8.22
CA ILE A 22 -1.89 -3.13 6.99
C ILE A 22 -3.41 -3.19 6.90
N ARG A 23 -4.02 -2.06 6.61
CA ARG A 23 -5.46 -1.97 6.44
C ARG A 23 -5.78 -1.32 5.11
N ILE A 24 -6.78 -1.86 4.43
CA ILE A 24 -7.29 -1.25 3.21
C ILE A 24 -8.58 -0.56 3.60
N VAL A 25 -8.61 0.75 3.46
CA VAL A 25 -9.68 1.59 3.97
C VAL A 25 -10.61 1.97 2.83
N PRO A 26 -11.89 1.61 2.93
CA PRO A 26 -12.84 2.00 1.88
C PRO A 26 -12.99 3.50 1.85
N PRO A 27 -13.36 4.05 0.67
CA PRO A 27 -13.55 5.49 0.59
C PRO A 27 -14.71 5.95 1.46
N ALA A 28 -14.58 7.14 2.03
CA ALA A 28 -15.63 7.68 2.88
C ALA A 28 -16.88 8.01 2.08
N ARG A 29 -16.71 8.28 0.79
CA ARG A 29 -17.84 8.54 -0.09
C ARG A 29 -17.40 8.32 -1.52
N LYS A 30 -18.39 8.29 -2.41
CA LYS A 30 -18.14 8.06 -3.83
C LYS A 30 -17.14 9.05 -4.38
N GLY A 31 -16.28 8.57 -5.25
CA GLY A 31 -15.32 9.41 -5.92
C GLY A 31 -13.99 9.53 -5.20
N LEU A 32 -13.92 9.07 -3.96
CA LEU A 32 -12.67 9.08 -3.23
C LEU A 32 -11.93 7.76 -3.44
N SER A 33 -10.62 7.79 -3.24
CA SER A 33 -9.79 6.62 -3.45
C SER A 33 -9.85 5.65 -2.27
N VAL A 34 -9.64 4.38 -2.57
CA VAL A 34 -9.41 3.38 -1.53
C VAL A 34 -8.01 3.61 -1.01
N GLU A 35 -7.84 3.59 0.30
CA GLU A 35 -6.57 3.95 0.91
C GLU A 35 -5.90 2.76 1.57
N VAL A 36 -4.58 2.83 1.65
CA VAL A 36 -3.76 1.88 2.39
C VAL A 36 -3.29 2.58 3.64
N ALA A 37 -3.53 1.97 4.79
CA ALA A 37 -3.10 2.53 6.06
C ALA A 37 -2.34 1.50 6.85
N VAL A 38 -1.39 1.97 7.65
CA VAL A 38 -0.71 1.14 8.64
C VAL A 38 -1.04 1.77 9.99
N GLU A 39 -1.72 0.98 10.82
CA GLU A 39 -2.30 1.49 12.05
C GLU A 39 -3.25 2.63 11.68
N ASP A 40 -3.04 3.82 12.12
CA ASP A 40 -3.96 4.92 11.82
C ASP A 40 -3.38 5.88 10.80
N GLU A 41 -2.29 5.52 10.17
CA GLU A 41 -1.63 6.42 9.23
C GLU A 41 -1.85 5.96 7.81
N VAL A 42 -2.42 6.83 6.97
CA VAL A 42 -2.61 6.54 5.55
C VAL A 42 -1.27 6.71 4.86
N ILE A 43 -0.85 5.66 4.14
CA ILE A 43 0.45 5.66 3.47
C ILE A 43 0.34 5.51 1.95
N GLY A 44 -0.88 5.32 1.43
CA GLY A 44 -1.02 5.18 -0.01
C GLY A 44 -2.43 4.93 -0.43
N THR A 45 -2.57 4.47 -1.68
CA THR A 45 -3.87 4.22 -2.28
C THR A 45 -3.85 2.91 -3.03
N VAL A 46 -5.05 2.36 -3.27
CA VAL A 46 -5.22 1.17 -4.09
C VAL A 46 -6.13 1.52 -5.25
N HIS A 47 -5.78 1.06 -6.41
CA HIS A 47 -6.53 1.32 -7.62
C HIS A 47 -6.88 0.01 -8.30
N GLN A 48 -8.14 -0.15 -8.68
CA GLN A 48 -8.58 -1.35 -9.39
C GLN A 48 -8.64 -1.04 -10.87
N ASP A 49 -8.01 -1.86 -11.67
CA ASP A 49 -7.99 -1.72 -13.12
C ASP A 49 -8.65 -2.91 -13.79
N HIS A 50 -9.42 -2.64 -14.83
CA HIS A 50 -9.98 -3.68 -15.69
C HIS A 50 -9.40 -3.46 -17.08
N ASP A 51 -8.73 -4.49 -17.59
CA ASP A 51 -8.10 -4.39 -18.89
C ASP A 51 -8.19 -5.73 -19.60
N GLU A 52 -8.85 -5.72 -20.77
CA GLU A 52 -8.96 -6.89 -21.62
C GLU A 52 -9.45 -8.14 -20.87
N GLY A 53 -10.47 -7.93 -20.04
CA GLY A 53 -11.06 -9.04 -19.30
C GLY A 53 -10.32 -9.43 -18.04
N GLU A 54 -9.22 -8.75 -17.73
CA GLU A 54 -8.47 -9.02 -16.51
C GLU A 54 -8.65 -7.88 -15.52
N THR A 55 -8.69 -8.26 -14.25
CA THR A 55 -8.77 -7.28 -13.18
C THR A 55 -7.46 -7.30 -12.41
N SER A 56 -6.89 -6.14 -12.18
CA SER A 56 -5.66 -6.02 -11.40
C SER A 56 -5.82 -4.89 -10.40
N TYR A 57 -4.94 -4.91 -9.40
CA TYR A 57 -4.97 -3.91 -8.34
C TYR A 57 -3.59 -3.32 -8.21
N SER A 58 -3.52 -2.00 -8.31
CA SER A 58 -2.25 -1.28 -8.18
C SER A 58 -2.21 -0.60 -6.83
N VAL A 59 -1.13 -0.82 -6.09
CA VAL A 59 -0.93 -0.21 -4.79
C VAL A 59 0.15 0.83 -4.92
N HIS A 60 -0.16 2.04 -4.49
CA HIS A 60 0.75 3.16 -4.58
C HIS A 60 1.07 3.63 -3.16
N LEU A 61 2.33 3.52 -2.77
CA LEU A 61 2.75 3.93 -1.43
C LEU A 61 3.61 5.18 -1.54
N THR A 62 3.38 6.11 -0.64
CA THR A 62 4.16 7.34 -0.57
C THR A 62 4.99 7.33 0.69
N ILE A 63 6.28 7.54 0.53
CA ILE A 63 7.22 7.59 1.66
C ILE A 63 7.74 9.00 1.74
N LEU A 64 7.50 9.66 2.87
CA LEU A 64 8.01 10.99 3.07
C LEU A 64 9.45 10.92 3.54
N GLU A 65 10.27 11.82 3.02
CA GLU A 65 11.69 11.78 3.36
C GLU A 65 11.90 11.94 4.86
N GLU A 66 11.05 12.72 5.52
CA GLU A 66 11.21 12.95 6.96
C GLU A 66 10.98 11.68 7.77
N ASP A 67 10.34 10.67 7.19
CA ASP A 67 10.09 9.41 7.87
C ASP A 67 11.20 8.39 7.63
N LEU A 68 12.13 8.71 6.76
CA LEU A 68 13.23 7.79 6.47
C LEU A 68 14.23 7.78 7.62
N PRO A 69 14.83 6.62 7.89
CA PRO A 69 15.89 6.57 8.89
C PRO A 69 17.13 7.27 8.37
N PRO A 70 18.05 7.65 9.26
CA PRO A 70 19.29 8.25 8.81
C PRO A 70 20.07 7.26 7.94
N PRO A 71 20.93 7.77 7.04
CA PRO A 71 21.69 6.87 6.17
C PRO A 71 22.63 5.98 6.96
N PRO A 72 22.94 4.79 6.42
CA PRO A 72 23.90 3.91 7.07
C PRO A 72 25.25 4.59 7.24
N ARG A 73 25.94 4.21 8.30
CA ARG A 73 27.24 4.82 8.59
C ARG A 73 28.34 4.34 7.66
N ASP A 74 28.18 3.16 7.09
CA ASP A 74 29.20 2.57 6.22
C ASP A 74 28.82 2.83 4.77
N PRO A 75 29.44 3.83 4.12
CA PRO A 75 29.08 4.13 2.74
C PRO A 75 29.44 3.03 1.76
N ALA A 76 30.40 2.16 2.11
CA ALA A 76 30.76 1.07 1.20
C ALA A 76 29.61 0.11 0.99
N LYS A 77 28.81 -0.11 1.99
CA LYS A 77 27.67 -1.00 1.85
C LYS A 77 26.62 -0.43 0.95
N ARG A 78 26.49 0.87 0.93
CA ARG A 78 25.48 1.51 0.10
C ARG A 78 25.85 1.49 -1.36
N ALA A 79 27.13 1.45 -1.63
CA ALA A 79 27.60 1.46 -3.00
C ALA A 79 27.27 0.18 -3.75
N THR A 80 26.81 -0.84 -3.06
CA THR A 80 26.50 -2.11 -3.70
C THR A 80 25.12 -2.15 -4.33
N ARG A 81 24.37 -1.12 -4.24
CA ARG A 81 23.03 -1.09 -4.79
C ARG A 81 22.96 -1.18 -6.28
#